data_accc2eb6bd0e2ca4392cc5b13fe841e9
#
_entry.id   accc2eb6bd0e2ca4392cc5b13fe841e9
#
_cell.length_a   1.000
_cell.length_b   1.000
_cell.length_c   1.000
_cell.angle_alpha   90.00
_cell.angle_beta   90.00
_cell.angle_gamma   90.00
#
_symmetry.space_group_name_H-M   'P 1'
#
loop_
_entity.id
_entity.type
_entity.pdbx_description
1 polymer ?
#
loop_
_entity_poly.entity_id
_entity_poly.type
_entity_poly.pdbx_seq_one_letter_code
_entity_poly.pdbx_strand_id
1 'polypeptide(L)'
;LTYEKGSTVLRMFQMFIGEEAFQNGVEAYLNKFKFENTNSSDLWDALSESSNQPLNKILPFWIREKGYPFLQVDCSNNYLTIKQKPFLLRNVNTDKRNIKPVPVQIKFLDTGNEEKFLLDEIEKVIDLENLGKVPHVNSGGWGFFHTFYNDEVFENILENYDKLNDLEKYRLLEDKWMQFKKAPTDIKDFYKFLMFFKKEKDEDIWIYMSSIIATLANLFESGNSDSFKAFVRDLTDELHNELGFQVKKDEELEIKEVRDTINKLRAKNLDDDDFIKKFSDIFKEDKMDSISEGTFFSSILFISALDETNKIEIFLEKFENAESPQMQGRYRAVLGQVRDQNASKKIVEFMLDGRIRGADCPYILASMITNKYIGKKSWKVIKENFNDLLNVMPDWTASRILDALPAIYDEEFAGDIKNFIKKNPLPSSEKLAAQKLERLEAN
;
A
#
# COMPACT_ATOMS: atom_id res chain seq x y z
N LEU A 1 -7.97 9.29 -5.22
CA LEU A 1 -8.71 9.76 -4.00
C LEU A 1 -10.23 9.65 -4.17
N THR A 2 -10.80 10.04 -5.30
CA THR A 2 -12.27 10.06 -5.46
C THR A 2 -12.87 8.67 -5.40
N TYR A 3 -12.27 7.70 -6.11
CA TYR A 3 -12.76 6.32 -6.13
C TYR A 3 -12.41 5.56 -4.85
N GLU A 4 -11.15 5.51 -4.45
CA GLU A 4 -10.72 4.72 -3.29
C GLU A 4 -11.33 5.23 -1.98
N LYS A 5 -11.23 6.55 -1.71
CA LYS A 5 -11.85 7.14 -0.52
C LYS A 5 -13.36 7.00 -0.55
N GLY A 6 -13.98 7.26 -1.70
CA GLY A 6 -15.44 7.17 -1.86
C GLY A 6 -15.95 5.76 -1.59
N SER A 7 -15.35 4.74 -2.21
CA SER A 7 -15.74 3.34 -2.03
C SER A 7 -15.54 2.86 -0.59
N THR A 8 -14.41 3.22 0.04
CA THR A 8 -14.12 2.82 1.43
C THR A 8 -15.08 3.45 2.42
N VAL A 9 -15.40 4.75 2.25
CA VAL A 9 -16.37 5.43 3.10
C VAL A 9 -17.77 4.83 2.90
N LEU A 10 -18.19 4.57 1.66
CA LEU A 10 -19.48 3.94 1.38
C LEU A 10 -19.55 2.53 1.99
N ARG A 11 -18.49 1.74 1.89
CA ARG A 11 -18.43 0.41 2.49
C ARG A 11 -18.52 0.46 4.01
N MET A 12 -17.81 1.39 4.66
CA MET A 12 -17.92 1.61 6.11
C MET A 12 -19.37 1.87 6.54
N PHE A 13 -20.08 2.72 5.81
CA PHE A 13 -21.48 3.02 6.14
C PHE A 13 -22.43 1.90 5.74
N GLN A 14 -22.20 1.17 4.66
CA GLN A 14 -22.94 -0.05 4.33
C GLN A 14 -22.89 -1.06 5.48
N MET A 15 -21.69 -1.31 6.02
CA MET A 15 -21.52 -2.21 7.16
C MET A 15 -22.20 -1.66 8.43
N PHE A 16 -22.25 -0.34 8.57
CA PHE A 16 -22.92 0.31 9.70
C PHE A 16 -24.45 0.21 9.64
N ILE A 17 -25.07 0.48 8.49
CA ILE A 17 -26.54 0.46 8.36
C ILE A 17 -27.10 -0.93 8.01
N GLY A 18 -26.24 -1.85 7.60
CA GLY A 18 -26.61 -3.19 7.14
C GLY A 18 -26.85 -3.26 5.64
N GLU A 19 -26.67 -4.47 5.09
CA GLU A 19 -26.72 -4.72 3.66
C GLU A 19 -28.08 -4.45 3.05
N GLU A 20 -29.13 -4.90 3.70
CA GLU A 20 -30.52 -4.74 3.22
C GLU A 20 -30.92 -3.25 3.14
N ALA A 21 -30.66 -2.46 4.18
CA ALA A 21 -30.95 -1.03 4.19
C ALA A 21 -30.14 -0.30 3.10
N PHE A 22 -28.89 -0.68 2.90
CA PHE A 22 -28.04 -0.10 1.87
C PHE A 22 -28.56 -0.42 0.47
N GLN A 23 -28.92 -1.68 0.21
CA GLN A 23 -29.46 -2.14 -1.09
C GLN A 23 -30.78 -1.41 -1.40
N ASN A 24 -31.70 -1.36 -0.45
CA ASN A 24 -32.99 -0.67 -0.61
C ASN A 24 -32.80 0.82 -0.91
N GLY A 25 -31.85 1.48 -0.23
CA GLY A 25 -31.54 2.89 -0.48
C GLY A 25 -30.96 3.13 -1.87
N VAL A 26 -30.03 2.28 -2.32
CA VAL A 26 -29.47 2.36 -3.68
C VAL A 26 -30.54 2.09 -4.73
N GLU A 27 -31.41 1.11 -4.53
CA GLU A 27 -32.52 0.82 -5.44
C GLU A 27 -33.50 1.99 -5.56
N ALA A 28 -33.89 2.57 -4.43
CA ALA A 28 -34.76 3.76 -4.38
C ALA A 28 -34.14 4.94 -5.12
N TYR A 29 -32.83 5.20 -4.88
CA TYR A 29 -32.08 6.24 -5.58
C TYR A 29 -32.07 6.02 -7.10
N LEU A 30 -31.70 4.82 -7.58
CA LEU A 30 -31.65 4.51 -9.00
C LEU A 30 -33.02 4.58 -9.68
N ASN A 31 -34.09 4.15 -8.99
CA ASN A 31 -35.45 4.23 -9.49
C ASN A 31 -35.97 5.67 -9.61
N LYS A 32 -35.63 6.52 -8.63
CA LYS A 32 -36.07 7.92 -8.57
C LYS A 32 -35.41 8.77 -9.66
N PHE A 33 -34.13 8.51 -9.95
CA PHE A 33 -33.33 9.38 -10.81
C PHE A 33 -32.94 8.69 -12.14
N LYS A 34 -33.79 7.77 -12.63
CA LYS A 34 -33.57 7.10 -13.92
C LYS A 34 -33.38 8.11 -15.05
N PHE A 35 -32.24 7.98 -15.76
CA PHE A 35 -31.89 8.82 -16.90
C PHE A 35 -31.68 10.33 -16.58
N GLU A 36 -31.50 10.67 -15.31
CA GLU A 36 -31.24 12.04 -14.86
C GLU A 36 -29.83 12.19 -14.29
N ASN A 37 -29.37 13.43 -14.20
CA ASN A 37 -28.14 13.77 -13.47
C ASN A 37 -28.45 13.94 -11.99
N THR A 38 -27.53 13.51 -11.13
CA THR A 38 -27.69 13.55 -9.67
C THR A 38 -26.50 14.20 -8.98
N ASN A 39 -26.72 14.58 -7.73
CA ASN A 39 -25.69 14.99 -6.79
C ASN A 39 -25.48 13.92 -5.72
N SER A 40 -24.36 13.98 -5.03
CA SER A 40 -24.09 13.06 -3.91
C SER A 40 -25.16 13.08 -2.83
N SER A 41 -25.78 14.28 -2.59
CA SER A 41 -26.86 14.43 -1.63
C SER A 41 -28.07 13.54 -1.92
N ASP A 42 -28.39 13.33 -3.18
CA ASP A 42 -29.55 12.51 -3.57
C ASP A 42 -29.39 11.05 -3.14
N LEU A 43 -28.17 10.51 -3.22
CA LEU A 43 -27.83 9.19 -2.70
C LEU A 43 -27.87 9.18 -1.16
N TRP A 44 -27.33 10.24 -0.50
CA TRP A 44 -27.31 10.30 0.96
C TRP A 44 -28.72 10.36 1.54
N ASP A 45 -29.63 11.07 0.93
CA ASP A 45 -31.03 11.15 1.33
C ASP A 45 -31.72 9.80 1.20
N ALA A 46 -31.55 9.10 0.09
CA ALA A 46 -32.12 7.76 -0.11
C ALA A 46 -31.58 6.73 0.89
N LEU A 47 -30.28 6.76 1.19
CA LEU A 47 -29.68 5.90 2.21
C LEU A 47 -30.15 6.27 3.63
N SER A 48 -30.40 7.55 3.89
CA SER A 48 -30.93 8.00 5.19
C SER A 48 -32.36 7.51 5.39
N GLU A 49 -33.20 7.60 4.38
CA GLU A 49 -34.59 7.13 4.41
C GLU A 49 -34.67 5.60 4.63
N SER A 50 -33.88 4.85 3.86
CA SER A 50 -33.91 3.37 3.94
C SER A 50 -33.37 2.80 5.23
N SER A 51 -32.40 3.48 5.87
CA SER A 51 -31.72 3.02 7.10
C SER A 51 -32.28 3.64 8.37
N ASN A 52 -33.12 4.65 8.28
CA ASN A 52 -33.55 5.50 9.40
C ASN A 52 -32.36 6.08 10.20
N GLN A 53 -31.25 6.36 9.50
CA GLN A 53 -30.04 6.98 10.07
C GLN A 53 -29.78 8.32 9.37
N PRO A 54 -29.27 9.35 10.05
CA PRO A 54 -29.06 10.68 9.48
C PRO A 54 -27.80 10.76 8.57
N LEU A 55 -27.69 9.85 7.58
CA LEU A 55 -26.51 9.74 6.73
C LEU A 55 -26.26 10.98 5.89
N ASN A 56 -27.31 11.67 5.49
CA ASN A 56 -27.23 12.97 4.78
C ASN A 56 -26.56 14.07 5.61
N LYS A 57 -26.54 13.96 6.94
CA LYS A 57 -25.80 14.86 7.84
C LYS A 57 -24.39 14.36 8.10
N ILE A 58 -24.18 13.05 8.12
CA ILE A 58 -22.90 12.40 8.48
C ILE A 58 -21.93 12.33 7.31
N LEU A 59 -22.38 11.84 6.15
CA LEU A 59 -21.53 11.60 4.98
C LEU A 59 -20.81 12.85 4.44
N PRO A 60 -21.40 14.07 4.47
CA PRO A 60 -20.69 15.28 4.08
C PRO A 60 -19.39 15.53 4.85
N PHE A 61 -19.27 15.15 6.13
CA PHE A 61 -18.04 15.27 6.91
C PHE A 61 -16.92 14.41 6.34
N TRP A 62 -17.25 13.23 5.83
CA TRP A 62 -16.28 12.32 5.25
C TRP A 62 -15.82 12.72 3.84
N ILE A 63 -16.69 13.33 3.07
CA ILE A 63 -16.43 13.70 1.68
C ILE A 63 -15.83 15.11 1.55
N ARG A 64 -16.34 16.09 2.31
CA ARG A 64 -15.96 17.50 2.22
C ARG A 64 -14.81 17.91 3.13
N GLU A 65 -14.71 17.25 4.29
CA GLU A 65 -13.67 17.56 5.27
C GLU A 65 -12.37 16.80 4.97
N LYS A 66 -11.24 17.49 5.15
CA LYS A 66 -9.91 16.89 4.95
C LYS A 66 -9.56 15.92 6.07
N GLY A 67 -8.70 14.96 5.74
CA GLY A 67 -8.16 14.00 6.70
C GLY A 67 -9.16 12.93 7.15
N TYR A 68 -8.71 12.08 8.04
CA TYR A 68 -9.46 11.01 8.69
C TYR A 68 -8.94 10.84 10.12
N PRO A 69 -9.72 10.25 11.05
CA PRO A 69 -9.31 10.09 12.42
C PRO A 69 -8.49 8.82 12.65
N PHE A 70 -7.81 8.77 13.80
CA PHE A 70 -7.50 7.51 14.46
C PHE A 70 -8.21 7.44 15.80
N LEU A 71 -8.53 6.23 16.22
CA LEU A 71 -9.13 5.94 17.51
C LEU A 71 -8.04 5.42 18.44
N GLN A 72 -7.80 6.16 19.52
CA GLN A 72 -6.96 5.70 20.61
C GLN A 72 -7.80 4.85 21.53
N VAL A 73 -7.40 3.60 21.77
CA VAL A 73 -8.13 2.62 22.56
C VAL A 73 -7.33 2.26 23.80
N ASP A 74 -7.97 2.37 24.94
CA ASP A 74 -7.40 2.12 26.25
C ASP A 74 -8.37 1.34 27.14
N CYS A 75 -7.87 0.36 27.87
CA CYS A 75 -8.64 -0.36 28.87
C CYS A 75 -8.04 -0.13 30.25
N SER A 76 -8.83 0.35 31.20
CA SER A 76 -8.43 0.52 32.58
C SER A 76 -9.63 0.41 33.52
N ASN A 77 -9.41 -0.19 34.68
CA ASN A 77 -10.43 -0.28 35.75
C ASN A 77 -11.81 -0.79 35.28
N ASN A 78 -11.83 -1.80 34.41
CA ASN A 78 -13.04 -2.37 33.81
C ASN A 78 -13.80 -1.41 32.86
N TYR A 79 -13.13 -0.37 32.35
CA TYR A 79 -13.69 0.54 31.35
C TYR A 79 -12.85 0.53 30.08
N LEU A 80 -13.54 0.52 28.94
CA LEU A 80 -12.95 0.75 27.62
C LEU A 80 -13.14 2.22 27.25
N THR A 81 -12.05 2.92 27.02
CA THR A 81 -12.06 4.31 26.56
C THR A 81 -11.63 4.38 25.09
N ILE A 82 -12.49 4.95 24.26
CA ILE A 82 -12.21 5.17 22.84
C ILE A 82 -12.22 6.68 22.57
N LYS A 83 -11.07 7.21 22.15
CA LYS A 83 -10.87 8.64 21.90
C LYS A 83 -10.47 8.91 20.47
N GLN A 84 -11.28 9.68 19.72
CA GLN A 84 -10.91 10.06 18.38
C GLN A 84 -9.94 11.25 18.34
N LYS A 85 -8.97 11.16 17.46
CA LYS A 85 -7.99 12.21 17.16
C LYS A 85 -7.77 12.30 15.65
N PRO A 86 -7.46 13.49 15.10
CA PRO A 86 -7.10 13.59 13.69
C PRO A 86 -5.80 12.84 13.41
N PHE A 87 -5.77 12.04 12.36
CA PHE A 87 -4.56 11.36 11.93
C PHE A 87 -3.70 12.30 11.10
N LEU A 88 -2.51 12.63 11.61
CA LEU A 88 -1.49 13.43 10.94
C LEU A 88 -0.14 12.76 11.19
N LEU A 89 0.63 12.53 10.14
CA LEU A 89 2.00 11.98 10.25
C LEU A 89 2.96 12.98 10.90
N ARG A 90 2.73 14.28 10.70
CA ARG A 90 3.47 15.35 11.37
C ARG A 90 2.62 15.99 12.47
N ASN A 91 3.29 16.41 13.54
CA ASN A 91 2.65 17.23 14.57
C ASN A 91 2.49 18.67 14.04
N VAL A 92 1.44 18.89 13.28
CA VAL A 92 1.00 20.23 12.91
C VAL A 92 -0.02 20.66 13.95
N ASN A 93 0.20 21.84 14.55
CA ASN A 93 -0.80 22.45 15.43
C ASN A 93 -2.06 22.73 14.62
N THR A 94 -3.03 21.83 14.71
CA THR A 94 -4.36 22.04 14.15
C THR A 94 -5.25 22.54 15.26
N ASP A 95 -5.52 23.84 15.30
CA ASP A 95 -6.44 24.48 16.24
C ASP A 95 -7.90 24.05 16.07
N LYS A 96 -8.22 23.19 15.11
CA LYS A 96 -9.56 22.72 14.86
C LYS A 96 -9.70 21.25 15.29
N ARG A 97 -10.48 21.03 16.34
CA ARG A 97 -11.03 19.73 16.72
C ARG A 97 -11.97 19.25 15.61
N ASN A 98 -11.42 18.62 14.59
CA ASN A 98 -12.20 18.08 13.47
C ASN A 98 -12.72 16.70 13.89
N ILE A 99 -13.78 16.68 14.71
CA ILE A 99 -14.47 15.46 15.14
C ILE A 99 -15.33 15.00 13.98
N LYS A 100 -15.16 13.75 13.57
CA LYS A 100 -15.97 13.11 12.55
C LYS A 100 -16.91 12.10 13.20
N PRO A 101 -18.17 12.00 12.74
CA PRO A 101 -19.03 10.89 13.16
C PRO A 101 -18.46 9.58 12.63
N VAL A 102 -17.90 8.76 13.51
CA VAL A 102 -17.22 7.49 13.16
C VAL A 102 -18.11 6.32 13.51
N PRO A 103 -18.55 5.50 12.55
CA PRO A 103 -19.17 4.21 12.84
C PRO A 103 -18.14 3.29 13.48
N VAL A 104 -18.39 2.89 14.73
CA VAL A 104 -17.50 1.98 15.48
C VAL A 104 -18.21 0.66 15.69
N GLN A 105 -17.51 -0.42 15.40
CA GLN A 105 -17.92 -1.78 15.70
C GLN A 105 -16.80 -2.46 16.50
N ILE A 106 -17.18 -3.07 17.62
CA ILE A 106 -16.26 -3.74 18.54
C ILE A 106 -16.71 -5.20 18.67
N LYS A 107 -15.74 -6.11 18.62
CA LYS A 107 -15.92 -7.50 18.99
C LYS A 107 -15.00 -7.83 20.17
N PHE A 108 -15.53 -8.43 21.19
CA PHE A 108 -14.74 -8.89 22.33
C PHE A 108 -14.26 -10.31 22.04
N LEU A 109 -12.95 -10.46 21.80
CA LEU A 109 -12.37 -11.73 21.32
C LEU A 109 -12.44 -12.85 22.35
N ASP A 110 -12.53 -12.54 23.63
CA ASP A 110 -12.66 -13.51 24.73
C ASP A 110 -14.09 -14.06 24.89
N THR A 111 -15.11 -13.24 24.65
CA THR A 111 -16.54 -13.61 24.87
C THR A 111 -17.32 -13.78 23.58
N GLY A 112 -16.91 -13.14 22.49
CA GLY A 112 -17.64 -13.05 21.23
C GLY A 112 -18.77 -12.00 21.24
N ASN A 113 -18.95 -11.25 22.31
CA ASN A 113 -19.91 -10.15 22.36
C ASN A 113 -19.53 -9.03 21.38
N GLU A 114 -20.53 -8.29 20.91
CA GLU A 114 -20.33 -7.20 19.96
C GLU A 114 -21.05 -5.92 20.44
N GLU A 115 -20.42 -4.79 20.16
CA GLU A 115 -20.97 -3.45 20.35
C GLU A 115 -20.87 -2.63 19.07
N LYS A 116 -21.91 -1.84 18.78
CA LYS A 116 -21.97 -1.00 17.57
C LYS A 116 -22.61 0.34 17.89
N PHE A 117 -21.92 1.42 17.55
CA PHE A 117 -22.42 2.78 17.77
C PHE A 117 -21.78 3.78 16.81
N LEU A 118 -22.35 4.99 16.75
CA LEU A 118 -21.74 6.13 16.08
C LEU A 118 -20.98 6.94 17.15
N LEU A 119 -19.66 7.11 16.95
CA LEU A 119 -18.83 7.99 17.78
C LEU A 119 -18.82 9.39 17.16
N ASP A 120 -19.68 10.24 17.63
CA ASP A 120 -19.83 11.65 17.22
C ASP A 120 -19.29 12.65 18.27
N GLU A 121 -18.69 12.12 19.32
CA GLU A 121 -18.00 12.82 20.40
C GLU A 121 -16.47 12.61 20.33
N ILE A 122 -15.72 13.39 21.13
CA ILE A 122 -14.26 13.23 21.23
C ILE A 122 -13.89 11.89 21.85
N GLU A 123 -14.69 11.43 22.82
CA GLU A 123 -14.37 10.27 23.64
C GLU A 123 -15.67 9.56 24.06
N LYS A 124 -15.62 8.24 24.08
CA LYS A 124 -16.66 7.37 24.64
C LYS A 124 -16.04 6.40 25.62
N VAL A 125 -16.70 6.26 26.78
CA VAL A 125 -16.34 5.29 27.82
C VAL A 125 -17.41 4.22 27.89
N ILE A 126 -17.01 2.95 27.88
CA ILE A 126 -17.88 1.77 27.89
C ILE A 126 -17.52 0.92 29.11
N ASP A 127 -18.53 0.54 29.90
CA ASP A 127 -18.35 -0.42 31.01
C ASP A 127 -18.23 -1.84 30.45
N LEU A 128 -17.20 -2.56 30.88
CA LEU A 128 -16.87 -3.90 30.39
C LEU A 128 -17.51 -5.03 31.20
N GLU A 129 -18.28 -4.75 32.25
CA GLU A 129 -18.75 -5.74 33.23
C GLU A 129 -19.38 -6.99 32.60
N ASN A 130 -20.14 -6.81 31.50
CA ASN A 130 -20.84 -7.91 30.82
C ASN A 130 -20.42 -8.11 29.35
N LEU A 131 -19.36 -7.46 28.88
CA LEU A 131 -18.97 -7.48 27.47
C LEU A 131 -17.77 -8.40 27.22
N GLY A 132 -16.69 -8.18 27.89
CA GLY A 132 -15.42 -8.91 27.70
C GLY A 132 -14.23 -8.02 27.99
N LYS A 133 -13.02 -8.63 27.99
CA LYS A 133 -11.78 -7.95 28.35
C LYS A 133 -10.83 -7.72 27.17
N VAL A 134 -11.12 -8.33 26.02
CA VAL A 134 -10.27 -8.23 24.82
C VAL A 134 -11.02 -7.55 23.67
N PRO A 135 -11.16 -6.21 23.71
CA PRO A 135 -11.89 -5.46 22.69
C PRO A 135 -11.06 -5.36 21.40
N HIS A 136 -11.60 -5.85 20.30
CA HIS A 136 -11.12 -5.60 18.97
C HIS A 136 -12.00 -4.53 18.31
N VAL A 137 -11.51 -3.30 18.24
CA VAL A 137 -12.19 -2.15 17.62
C VAL A 137 -11.94 -2.18 16.12
N ASN A 138 -12.94 -1.77 15.33
CA ASN A 138 -13.00 -1.95 13.89
C ASN A 138 -13.18 -3.42 13.49
N SER A 139 -14.04 -4.13 14.23
CA SER A 139 -14.39 -5.52 13.88
C SER A 139 -14.90 -5.60 12.44
N GLY A 140 -14.46 -6.65 11.71
CA GLY A 140 -14.67 -6.80 10.28
C GLY A 140 -13.72 -5.97 9.40
N GLY A 141 -12.96 -5.03 9.94
CA GLY A 141 -11.91 -4.30 9.21
C GLY A 141 -12.39 -3.18 8.27
N TRP A 142 -13.67 -2.82 8.26
CA TRP A 142 -14.26 -1.93 7.25
C TRP A 142 -14.17 -0.43 7.54
N GLY A 143 -13.72 -0.05 8.74
CA GLY A 143 -13.64 1.36 9.14
C GLY A 143 -12.59 2.15 8.34
N PHE A 144 -12.92 3.36 7.89
CA PHE A 144 -11.96 4.30 7.28
C PHE A 144 -11.31 5.19 8.35
N PHE A 145 -10.65 4.54 9.29
CA PHE A 145 -9.88 5.15 10.39
C PHE A 145 -8.80 4.17 10.86
N HIS A 146 -7.80 4.64 11.56
CA HIS A 146 -6.83 3.78 12.24
C HIS A 146 -7.23 3.53 13.69
N THR A 147 -6.82 2.40 14.24
CA THR A 147 -7.02 2.03 15.65
C THR A 147 -5.66 1.87 16.32
N PHE A 148 -5.40 2.68 17.34
CA PHE A 148 -4.16 2.62 18.11
C PHE A 148 -4.46 2.16 19.53
N TYR A 149 -4.07 0.96 19.83
CA TYR A 149 -4.23 0.34 21.14
C TYR A 149 -3.06 0.72 22.06
N ASN A 150 -3.31 0.75 23.38
CA ASN A 150 -2.22 0.69 24.34
C ASN A 150 -1.57 -0.71 24.31
N ASP A 151 -0.38 -0.85 24.91
CA ASP A 151 0.40 -2.10 24.80
C ASP A 151 -0.33 -3.29 25.43
N GLU A 152 -1.01 -3.14 26.56
CA GLU A 152 -1.76 -4.21 27.24
C GLU A 152 -2.91 -4.75 26.37
N VAL A 153 -3.74 -3.85 25.82
CA VAL A 153 -4.85 -4.24 24.94
C VAL A 153 -4.31 -4.90 23.67
N PHE A 154 -3.21 -4.37 23.12
CA PHE A 154 -2.60 -4.88 21.92
C PHE A 154 -2.04 -6.30 22.11
N GLU A 155 -1.34 -6.56 23.22
CA GLU A 155 -0.83 -7.88 23.56
C GLU A 155 -1.97 -8.89 23.71
N ASN A 156 -3.05 -8.52 24.42
CA ASN A 156 -4.24 -9.37 24.57
C ASN A 156 -4.90 -9.69 23.21
N ILE A 157 -4.89 -8.77 22.24
CA ILE A 157 -5.37 -9.04 20.88
C ILE A 157 -4.43 -10.03 20.19
N LEU A 158 -3.10 -9.87 20.30
CA LEU A 158 -2.12 -10.80 19.71
C LEU A 158 -2.23 -12.21 20.29
N GLU A 159 -2.54 -12.36 21.57
CA GLU A 159 -2.82 -13.68 22.20
C GLU A 159 -4.08 -14.35 21.62
N ASN A 160 -4.97 -13.56 21.02
CA ASN A 160 -6.19 -14.04 20.38
C ASN A 160 -6.15 -13.88 18.85
N TYR A 161 -4.95 -13.79 18.25
CA TYR A 161 -4.74 -13.50 16.84
C TYR A 161 -5.49 -14.43 15.88
N ASP A 162 -5.55 -15.73 16.23
CA ASP A 162 -6.25 -16.73 15.43
C ASP A 162 -7.78 -16.56 15.36
N LYS A 163 -8.36 -15.68 16.19
CA LYS A 163 -9.79 -15.34 16.15
C LYS A 163 -10.10 -14.18 15.20
N LEU A 164 -9.08 -13.53 14.66
CA LEU A 164 -9.20 -12.47 13.67
C LEU A 164 -9.38 -13.06 12.27
N ASN A 165 -10.26 -12.46 11.47
CA ASN A 165 -10.31 -12.75 10.04
C ASN A 165 -9.17 -12.05 9.30
N ASP A 166 -8.94 -12.39 8.02
CA ASP A 166 -7.78 -11.91 7.27
C ASP A 166 -7.79 -10.38 7.09
N LEU A 167 -8.97 -9.76 6.88
CA LEU A 167 -9.08 -8.30 6.81
C LEU A 167 -8.78 -7.62 8.15
N GLU A 168 -9.20 -8.21 9.28
CA GLU A 168 -8.87 -7.73 10.63
C GLU A 168 -7.37 -7.82 10.89
N LYS A 169 -6.73 -8.92 10.48
CA LYS A 169 -5.26 -9.09 10.55
C LYS A 169 -4.54 -8.07 9.69
N TYR A 170 -5.00 -7.86 8.44
CA TYR A 170 -4.48 -6.83 7.55
C TYR A 170 -4.56 -5.44 8.19
N ARG A 171 -5.74 -5.10 8.77
CA ARG A 171 -5.94 -3.80 9.44
C ARG A 171 -5.06 -3.65 10.68
N LEU A 172 -4.86 -4.71 11.45
CA LEU A 172 -3.95 -4.71 12.60
C LEU A 172 -2.50 -4.41 12.18
N LEU A 173 -2.05 -5.00 11.07
CA LEU A 173 -0.74 -4.74 10.47
C LEU A 173 -0.61 -3.28 10.02
N GLU A 174 -1.61 -2.77 9.30
CA GLU A 174 -1.64 -1.40 8.81
C GLU A 174 -1.65 -0.39 9.96
N ASP A 175 -2.50 -0.60 10.96
CA ASP A 175 -2.66 0.30 12.11
C ASP A 175 -1.37 0.36 12.95
N LYS A 176 -0.72 -0.78 13.21
CA LYS A 176 0.56 -0.81 13.93
C LYS A 176 1.69 -0.15 13.14
N TRP A 177 1.72 -0.33 11.82
CA TRP A 177 2.67 0.37 10.95
C TRP A 177 2.45 1.88 10.96
N MET A 178 1.20 2.34 10.90
CA MET A 178 0.89 3.77 10.96
C MET A 178 1.17 4.37 12.33
N GLN A 179 0.93 3.62 13.41
CA GLN A 179 1.31 4.00 14.77
C GLN A 179 2.83 4.16 14.87
N PHE A 180 3.61 3.19 14.36
CA PHE A 180 5.07 3.23 14.35
C PHE A 180 5.60 4.44 13.56
N LYS A 181 5.08 4.71 12.37
CA LYS A 181 5.48 5.89 11.58
C LYS A 181 5.17 7.21 12.28
N LYS A 182 4.07 7.29 13.01
CA LYS A 182 3.66 8.51 13.73
C LYS A 182 4.49 8.74 15.00
N ALA A 183 4.82 7.68 15.71
CA ALA A 183 5.59 7.70 16.96
C ALA A 183 6.51 6.46 16.98
N PRO A 184 7.69 6.56 16.34
CA PRO A 184 8.62 5.43 16.28
C PRO A 184 9.02 4.94 17.67
N THR A 185 8.92 3.62 17.87
CA THR A 185 9.41 2.89 19.05
C THR A 185 10.67 2.12 18.69
N ASP A 186 11.16 1.22 19.57
CA ASP A 186 12.28 0.36 19.21
C ASP A 186 11.88 -0.53 18.01
N ILE A 187 12.70 -0.49 16.97
CA ILE A 187 12.50 -1.26 15.75
C ILE A 187 12.45 -2.77 16.00
N LYS A 188 13.14 -3.25 17.04
CA LYS A 188 13.14 -4.66 17.42
C LYS A 188 11.75 -5.13 17.88
N ASP A 189 11.01 -4.29 18.57
CA ASP A 189 9.65 -4.62 18.99
C ASP A 189 8.71 -4.64 17.79
N PHE A 190 8.92 -3.74 16.83
CA PHE A 190 8.20 -3.79 15.58
C PHE A 190 8.53 -5.05 14.76
N TYR A 191 9.78 -5.48 14.72
CA TYR A 191 10.16 -6.76 14.09
C TYR A 191 9.50 -7.97 14.76
N LYS A 192 9.46 -8.01 16.10
CA LYS A 192 8.74 -9.08 16.83
C LYS A 192 7.26 -9.12 16.43
N PHE A 193 6.63 -7.94 16.29
CA PHE A 193 5.25 -7.87 15.82
C PHE A 193 5.10 -8.45 14.40
N LEU A 194 5.97 -8.09 13.44
CA LEU A 194 5.90 -8.64 12.08
C LEU A 194 6.05 -10.16 12.04
N MET A 195 6.74 -10.76 13.01
CA MET A 195 6.90 -12.22 13.08
C MET A 195 5.59 -12.99 13.36
N PHE A 196 4.52 -12.33 13.85
CA PHE A 196 3.20 -12.95 13.95
C PHE A 196 2.64 -13.35 12.59
N PHE A 197 3.03 -12.66 11.53
CA PHE A 197 2.54 -12.86 10.16
C PHE A 197 3.36 -13.88 9.36
N LYS A 198 4.42 -14.47 9.91
CA LYS A 198 5.34 -15.35 9.17
C LYS A 198 4.70 -16.62 8.59
N LYS A 199 3.52 -17.01 9.09
CA LYS A 199 2.74 -18.19 8.64
C LYS A 199 1.50 -17.82 7.84
N GLU A 200 1.21 -16.54 7.70
CA GLU A 200 0.02 -16.10 6.95
C GLU A 200 0.13 -16.48 5.48
N LYS A 201 -1.02 -16.87 4.91
CA LYS A 201 -1.12 -17.27 3.50
C LYS A 201 -2.03 -16.35 2.70
N ASP A 202 -2.45 -15.23 3.31
CA ASP A 202 -3.20 -14.18 2.64
C ASP A 202 -2.24 -13.32 1.79
N GLU A 203 -2.59 -13.12 0.52
CA GLU A 203 -1.75 -12.38 -0.44
C GLU A 203 -1.67 -10.90 -0.11
N ASP A 204 -2.77 -10.29 0.32
CA ASP A 204 -2.84 -8.86 0.63
C ASP A 204 -1.97 -8.50 1.84
N ILE A 205 -1.95 -9.36 2.86
CA ILE A 205 -1.07 -9.23 4.02
C ILE A 205 0.40 -9.25 3.55
N TRP A 206 0.80 -10.20 2.70
CA TRP A 206 2.19 -10.28 2.23
C TRP A 206 2.58 -9.14 1.29
N ILE A 207 1.68 -8.70 0.41
CA ILE A 207 1.91 -7.53 -0.44
C ILE A 207 2.14 -6.29 0.42
N TYR A 208 1.30 -6.07 1.44
CA TYR A 208 1.44 -4.93 2.33
C TYR A 208 2.71 -5.04 3.19
N MET A 209 3.02 -6.23 3.74
CA MET A 209 4.24 -6.48 4.49
C MET A 209 5.48 -6.24 3.64
N SER A 210 5.48 -6.64 2.36
CA SER A 210 6.59 -6.36 1.45
C SER A 210 6.85 -4.87 1.26
N SER A 211 5.80 -4.05 1.27
CA SER A 211 5.91 -2.58 1.21
C SER A 211 6.50 -1.97 2.48
N ILE A 212 6.14 -2.52 3.64
CA ILE A 212 6.73 -2.15 4.94
C ILE A 212 8.23 -2.49 4.95
N ILE A 213 8.58 -3.72 4.56
CA ILE A 213 9.97 -4.18 4.50
C ILE A 213 10.80 -3.34 3.51
N ALA A 214 10.24 -3.00 2.36
CA ALA A 214 10.90 -2.10 1.41
C ALA A 214 11.16 -0.71 2.00
N THR A 215 10.21 -0.18 2.78
CA THR A 215 10.38 1.09 3.50
C THR A 215 11.47 0.98 4.55
N LEU A 216 11.46 -0.06 5.37
CA LEU A 216 12.47 -0.32 6.39
C LEU A 216 13.86 -0.50 5.77
N ALA A 217 13.98 -1.22 4.66
CA ALA A 217 15.23 -1.38 3.93
C ALA A 217 15.84 -0.05 3.45
N ASN A 218 14.99 0.91 3.08
CA ASN A 218 15.43 2.24 2.65
C ASN A 218 15.82 3.14 3.84
N LEU A 219 15.12 3.00 4.99
CA LEU A 219 15.42 3.78 6.21
C LEU A 219 16.76 3.38 6.85
N PHE A 220 17.11 2.09 6.82
CA PHE A 220 18.38 1.61 7.31
C PHE A 220 19.40 1.65 6.17
N GLU A 221 19.98 2.82 5.96
CA GLU A 221 21.02 3.15 4.97
C GLU A 221 21.70 1.91 4.42
N SER A 222 21.28 1.43 3.33
CA SER A 222 21.93 0.31 2.70
C SER A 222 21.23 -1.05 2.69
N GLY A 223 20.17 -1.31 3.41
CA GLY A 223 19.58 -2.67 3.38
C GLY A 223 20.62 -3.79 3.67
N ASN A 224 21.81 -3.40 4.07
CA ASN A 224 23.02 -4.20 4.20
C ASN A 224 23.34 -4.51 5.65
N SER A 225 22.50 -4.15 6.63
CA SER A 225 22.76 -4.60 7.98
C SER A 225 22.46 -6.10 8.07
N ASP A 226 23.42 -6.88 8.54
CA ASP A 226 23.25 -8.33 8.72
C ASP A 226 22.04 -8.66 9.61
N SER A 227 21.71 -7.79 10.56
CA SER A 227 20.52 -7.91 11.40
C SER A 227 19.21 -7.77 10.61
N PHE A 228 19.13 -6.86 9.64
CA PHE A 228 17.96 -6.73 8.78
C PHE A 228 17.81 -7.94 7.84
N LYS A 229 18.91 -8.41 7.26
CA LYS A 229 18.89 -9.62 6.43
C LYS A 229 18.48 -10.86 7.23
N ALA A 230 19.00 -10.99 8.48
CA ALA A 230 18.60 -12.06 9.38
C ALA A 230 17.09 -11.99 9.66
N PHE A 231 16.56 -10.81 9.99
CA PHE A 231 15.12 -10.62 10.19
C PHE A 231 14.29 -11.02 8.95
N VAL A 232 14.67 -10.54 7.74
CA VAL A 232 13.96 -10.91 6.50
C VAL A 232 14.02 -12.41 6.26
N ARG A 233 15.17 -13.05 6.53
CA ARG A 233 15.33 -14.50 6.41
C ARG A 233 14.40 -15.22 7.36
N ASP A 234 14.44 -14.92 8.64
CA ASP A 234 13.60 -15.55 9.68
C ASP A 234 12.11 -15.39 9.39
N LEU A 235 11.70 -14.22 8.88
CA LEU A 235 10.31 -13.93 8.52
C LEU A 235 9.82 -14.78 7.34
N THR A 236 10.72 -15.07 6.37
CA THR A 236 10.31 -15.70 5.10
C THR A 236 10.68 -17.17 4.98
N ASP A 237 11.60 -17.70 5.82
CA ASP A 237 12.15 -19.06 5.65
C ASP A 237 11.09 -20.15 5.73
N GLU A 238 10.15 -20.05 6.68
CA GLU A 238 9.14 -21.10 6.88
C GLU A 238 8.28 -21.27 5.61
N LEU A 239 7.71 -20.18 5.10
CA LEU A 239 6.90 -20.23 3.88
C LEU A 239 7.74 -20.48 2.61
N HIS A 240 8.94 -19.95 2.54
CA HIS A 240 9.82 -20.24 1.40
C HIS A 240 10.14 -21.74 1.31
N ASN A 241 10.41 -22.40 2.43
CA ASN A 241 10.68 -23.84 2.48
C ASN A 241 9.44 -24.68 2.18
N GLU A 242 8.26 -24.25 2.66
CA GLU A 242 6.98 -24.93 2.40
C GLU A 242 6.56 -24.83 0.93
N LEU A 243 6.58 -23.60 0.42
CA LEU A 243 6.05 -23.30 -0.91
C LEU A 243 7.05 -23.62 -2.03
N GLY A 244 8.35 -23.48 -1.74
CA GLY A 244 9.42 -23.56 -2.73
C GLY A 244 9.44 -22.34 -3.66
N PHE A 245 10.36 -22.33 -4.62
CA PHE A 245 10.51 -21.19 -5.54
C PHE A 245 9.65 -21.31 -6.83
N GLN A 246 9.24 -22.53 -7.21
CA GLN A 246 8.43 -22.79 -8.41
C GLN A 246 6.96 -23.03 -8.06
N VAL A 247 6.09 -22.59 -8.96
CA VAL A 247 4.64 -22.87 -8.90
C VAL A 247 4.40 -24.38 -9.05
N LYS A 248 3.51 -24.91 -8.23
CA LYS A 248 3.05 -26.31 -8.31
C LYS A 248 1.80 -26.41 -9.17
N LYS A 249 1.61 -27.58 -9.80
CA LYS A 249 0.41 -27.85 -10.58
C LYS A 249 -0.84 -27.81 -9.69
N ASP A 250 -1.92 -27.22 -10.19
CA ASP A 250 -3.23 -27.12 -9.53
C ASP A 250 -3.23 -26.36 -8.19
N GLU A 251 -2.26 -25.45 -8.00
CA GLU A 251 -2.15 -24.62 -6.81
C GLU A 251 -3.07 -23.40 -6.89
N GLU A 252 -3.64 -23.00 -5.75
CA GLU A 252 -4.53 -21.84 -5.64
C GLU A 252 -3.78 -20.52 -6.00
N LEU A 253 -4.52 -19.56 -6.57
CA LEU A 253 -3.94 -18.29 -7.03
C LEU A 253 -3.29 -17.51 -5.88
N GLU A 254 -3.95 -17.41 -4.75
CA GLU A 254 -3.46 -16.75 -3.55
C GLU A 254 -2.09 -17.29 -3.10
N ILE A 255 -1.92 -18.61 -3.09
CA ILE A 255 -0.64 -19.26 -2.74
C ILE A 255 0.46 -18.93 -3.75
N LYS A 256 0.10 -18.84 -5.05
CA LYS A 256 1.04 -18.43 -6.10
C LYS A 256 1.51 -16.98 -5.90
N GLU A 257 0.59 -16.07 -5.52
CA GLU A 257 0.90 -14.66 -5.24
C GLU A 257 1.75 -14.50 -3.97
N VAL A 258 1.46 -15.24 -2.92
CA VAL A 258 2.29 -15.28 -1.70
C VAL A 258 3.70 -15.74 -2.03
N ARG A 259 3.86 -16.85 -2.79
CA ARG A 259 5.18 -17.34 -3.23
C ARG A 259 5.92 -16.28 -4.05
N ASP A 260 5.25 -15.65 -5.01
CA ASP A 260 5.82 -14.59 -5.86
C ASP A 260 6.36 -13.45 -4.99
N THR A 261 5.56 -12.99 -4.03
CA THR A 261 5.93 -11.92 -3.12
C THR A 261 7.13 -12.30 -2.24
N ILE A 262 7.13 -13.50 -1.67
CA ILE A 262 8.25 -14.01 -0.86
C ILE A 262 9.53 -14.13 -1.70
N ASN A 263 9.46 -14.70 -2.90
CA ASN A 263 10.61 -14.83 -3.79
C ASN A 263 11.22 -13.47 -4.13
N LYS A 264 10.40 -12.49 -4.51
CA LYS A 264 10.83 -11.11 -4.80
C LYS A 264 11.44 -10.42 -3.57
N LEU A 265 10.82 -10.60 -2.41
CA LEU A 265 11.27 -10.02 -1.16
C LEU A 265 12.66 -10.58 -0.76
N ARG A 266 12.85 -11.89 -0.85
CA ARG A 266 14.14 -12.55 -0.59
C ARG A 266 15.21 -12.11 -1.58
N ALA A 267 14.94 -12.15 -2.89
CA ALA A 267 15.87 -11.73 -3.92
C ALA A 267 16.35 -10.28 -3.76
N LYS A 268 15.44 -9.39 -3.33
CA LYS A 268 15.76 -7.96 -3.17
C LYS A 268 16.57 -7.65 -1.92
N ASN A 269 16.41 -8.44 -0.84
CA ASN A 269 16.89 -8.07 0.48
C ASN A 269 17.95 -9.01 1.08
N LEU A 270 18.17 -10.21 0.54
CA LEU A 270 19.09 -11.16 1.15
C LEU A 270 20.47 -11.23 0.48
N ASP A 271 20.65 -10.55 -0.66
CA ASP A 271 21.89 -10.62 -1.47
C ASP A 271 22.32 -12.08 -1.77
N ASP A 272 21.34 -12.94 -2.07
CA ASP A 272 21.54 -14.34 -2.40
C ASP A 272 21.72 -14.47 -3.94
N ASP A 273 22.97 -14.33 -4.39
CA ASP A 273 23.29 -14.38 -5.80
C ASP A 273 22.97 -15.75 -6.44
N ASP A 274 23.10 -16.85 -5.69
CA ASP A 274 22.74 -18.18 -6.18
C ASP A 274 21.23 -18.32 -6.38
N PHE A 275 20.43 -17.72 -5.49
CA PHE A 275 18.99 -17.67 -5.62
C PHE A 275 18.59 -16.81 -6.85
N ILE A 276 19.16 -15.63 -7.00
CA ILE A 276 18.92 -14.75 -8.16
C ILE A 276 19.31 -15.46 -9.46
N LYS A 277 20.45 -16.15 -9.47
CA LYS A 277 20.95 -16.88 -10.64
C LYS A 277 19.99 -17.97 -11.12
N LYS A 278 19.34 -18.71 -10.23
CA LYS A 278 18.33 -19.72 -10.62
C LYS A 278 17.23 -19.14 -11.51
N PHE A 279 16.73 -17.95 -11.17
CA PHE A 279 15.72 -17.26 -11.99
C PHE A 279 16.31 -16.69 -13.28
N SER A 280 17.51 -16.15 -13.21
CA SER A 280 18.23 -15.61 -14.35
C SER A 280 18.55 -16.70 -15.39
N ASP A 281 18.90 -17.89 -14.98
CA ASP A 281 19.17 -19.03 -15.88
C ASP A 281 17.89 -19.45 -16.63
N ILE A 282 16.73 -19.49 -15.94
CA ILE A 282 15.43 -19.74 -16.60
C ILE A 282 15.13 -18.66 -17.64
N PHE A 283 15.40 -17.39 -17.30
CA PHE A 283 15.20 -16.26 -18.20
C PHE A 283 16.09 -16.33 -19.44
N LYS A 284 17.36 -16.70 -19.28
CA LYS A 284 18.36 -16.79 -20.36
C LYS A 284 18.14 -17.99 -21.28
N GLU A 285 17.71 -19.12 -20.73
CA GLU A 285 17.48 -20.35 -21.51
C GLU A 285 16.24 -20.27 -22.42
N ASP A 286 15.60 -19.10 -22.47
CA ASP A 286 14.40 -18.82 -23.27
C ASP A 286 13.24 -19.81 -23.03
N LYS A 287 13.20 -20.37 -21.82
CA LYS A 287 12.12 -21.26 -21.37
C LYS A 287 10.85 -20.52 -20.94
N MET A 288 10.85 -19.21 -21.09
CA MET A 288 9.75 -18.34 -20.65
C MET A 288 8.44 -18.66 -21.35
N ASP A 289 8.47 -19.02 -22.65
CA ASP A 289 7.28 -19.34 -23.45
C ASP A 289 6.58 -20.61 -22.98
N SER A 290 7.30 -21.51 -22.30
CA SER A 290 6.73 -22.73 -21.72
C SER A 290 6.09 -22.49 -20.36
N ILE A 291 6.23 -21.28 -19.76
CA ILE A 291 5.70 -20.93 -18.45
C ILE A 291 4.36 -20.25 -18.62
N SER A 292 3.29 -21.02 -18.41
CA SER A 292 1.90 -20.52 -18.51
C SER A 292 1.48 -19.67 -17.31
N GLU A 293 2.15 -19.79 -16.17
CA GLU A 293 1.76 -19.17 -14.91
C GLU A 293 2.26 -17.72 -14.80
N GLY A 294 1.31 -16.78 -14.86
CA GLY A 294 1.59 -15.35 -14.90
C GLY A 294 2.38 -14.80 -13.71
N THR A 295 2.14 -15.31 -12.51
CA THR A 295 2.85 -14.91 -11.28
C THR A 295 4.30 -15.37 -11.29
N PHE A 296 4.55 -16.63 -11.65
CA PHE A 296 5.90 -17.17 -11.75
C PHE A 296 6.70 -16.49 -12.85
N PHE A 297 6.07 -16.19 -13.99
CA PHE A 297 6.68 -15.40 -15.07
C PHE A 297 7.14 -14.02 -14.55
N SER A 298 6.28 -13.34 -13.77
CA SER A 298 6.60 -12.04 -13.18
C SER A 298 7.76 -12.13 -12.18
N SER A 299 7.83 -13.18 -11.36
CA SER A 299 8.97 -13.46 -10.48
C SER A 299 10.27 -13.61 -11.27
N ILE A 300 10.25 -14.42 -12.34
CA ILE A 300 11.45 -14.63 -13.16
C ILE A 300 11.96 -13.31 -13.72
N LEU A 301 11.07 -12.50 -14.31
CA LEU A 301 11.47 -11.20 -14.86
C LEU A 301 12.06 -10.26 -13.80
N PHE A 302 11.34 -10.12 -12.68
CA PHE A 302 11.75 -9.20 -11.62
C PHE A 302 13.08 -9.62 -11.00
N ILE A 303 13.25 -10.90 -10.67
CA ILE A 303 14.45 -11.40 -10.01
C ILE A 303 15.63 -11.40 -10.98
N SER A 304 15.40 -11.76 -12.27
CA SER A 304 16.44 -11.68 -13.29
C SER A 304 16.92 -10.25 -13.57
N ALA A 305 16.07 -9.25 -13.36
CA ALA A 305 16.48 -7.85 -13.46
C ALA A 305 17.47 -7.44 -12.35
N LEU A 306 17.52 -8.17 -11.25
CA LEU A 306 18.49 -7.97 -10.15
C LEU A 306 19.85 -8.64 -10.41
N ASP A 307 19.99 -9.50 -11.44
CA ASP A 307 21.25 -10.10 -11.83
C ASP A 307 22.09 -9.08 -12.63
N GLU A 308 23.24 -8.69 -12.10
CA GLU A 308 24.16 -7.73 -12.73
C GLU A 308 24.67 -8.16 -14.13
N THR A 309 24.63 -9.45 -14.41
CA THR A 309 25.06 -10.00 -15.71
C THR A 309 24.00 -9.79 -16.80
N ASN A 310 22.74 -9.53 -16.44
CA ASN A 310 21.67 -9.25 -17.37
C ASN A 310 21.68 -7.77 -17.77
N LYS A 311 21.99 -7.52 -19.04
CA LYS A 311 22.04 -6.16 -19.58
C LYS A 311 20.65 -5.70 -20.01
N ILE A 312 20.42 -4.40 -19.94
CA ILE A 312 19.12 -3.78 -20.27
C ILE A 312 18.64 -4.11 -21.68
N GLU A 313 19.57 -4.33 -22.63
CA GLU A 313 19.27 -4.65 -24.00
C GLU A 313 18.42 -5.91 -24.15
N ILE A 314 18.65 -6.93 -23.33
CA ILE A 314 17.88 -8.18 -23.36
C ILE A 314 16.42 -7.91 -23.00
N PHE A 315 16.18 -7.07 -21.98
CA PHE A 315 14.82 -6.71 -21.55
C PHE A 315 14.12 -5.82 -22.57
N LEU A 316 14.84 -4.87 -23.18
CA LEU A 316 14.28 -3.98 -24.21
C LEU A 316 13.96 -4.77 -25.49
N GLU A 317 14.81 -5.69 -25.92
CA GLU A 317 14.56 -6.56 -27.07
C GLU A 317 13.30 -7.43 -26.85
N LYS A 318 13.19 -8.07 -25.69
CA LYS A 318 12.00 -8.87 -25.34
C LYS A 318 10.74 -7.99 -25.19
N PHE A 319 10.88 -6.76 -24.72
CA PHE A 319 9.79 -5.79 -24.66
C PHE A 319 9.28 -5.41 -26.06
N GLU A 320 10.19 -5.13 -27.01
CA GLU A 320 9.80 -4.77 -28.39
C GLU A 320 9.20 -5.94 -29.15
N ASN A 321 9.71 -7.15 -28.95
CA ASN A 321 9.30 -8.35 -29.66
C ASN A 321 8.19 -9.14 -28.92
N ALA A 322 7.57 -8.55 -27.88
CA ALA A 322 6.53 -9.22 -27.10
C ALA A 322 5.30 -9.55 -27.97
N GLU A 323 4.86 -10.80 -27.95
CA GLU A 323 3.77 -11.32 -28.81
C GLU A 323 2.38 -10.74 -28.45
N SER A 324 2.23 -10.17 -27.25
CA SER A 324 0.96 -9.59 -26.80
C SER A 324 1.17 -8.33 -25.95
N PRO A 325 0.16 -7.44 -25.88
CA PRO A 325 0.20 -6.27 -24.98
C PRO A 325 0.38 -6.66 -23.52
N GLN A 326 -0.13 -7.83 -23.10
CA GLN A 326 0.03 -8.33 -21.73
C GLN A 326 1.50 -8.69 -21.46
N MET A 327 2.16 -9.41 -22.37
CA MET A 327 3.56 -9.74 -22.25
C MET A 327 4.45 -8.50 -22.29
N GLN A 328 4.17 -7.58 -23.21
CA GLN A 328 4.85 -6.29 -23.27
C GLN A 328 4.72 -5.53 -21.93
N GLY A 329 3.52 -5.54 -21.32
CA GLY A 329 3.28 -4.95 -20.00
C GLY A 329 4.14 -5.57 -18.89
N ARG A 330 4.35 -6.89 -18.92
CA ARG A 330 5.21 -7.60 -17.95
C ARG A 330 6.68 -7.20 -18.09
N TYR A 331 7.22 -7.16 -19.32
CA TYR A 331 8.59 -6.69 -19.55
C TYR A 331 8.74 -5.21 -19.15
N ARG A 332 7.77 -4.36 -19.51
CA ARG A 332 7.75 -2.95 -19.11
C ARG A 332 7.87 -2.76 -17.60
N ALA A 333 7.18 -3.58 -16.81
CA ALA A 333 7.12 -3.45 -15.35
C ALA A 333 8.49 -3.60 -14.68
N VAL A 334 9.44 -4.26 -15.31
CA VAL A 334 10.77 -4.51 -14.75
C VAL A 334 11.88 -3.62 -15.32
N LEU A 335 11.65 -2.87 -16.41
CA LEU A 335 12.68 -2.02 -17.03
C LEU A 335 13.36 -1.09 -16.03
N GLY A 336 12.59 -0.45 -15.14
CA GLY A 336 13.12 0.44 -14.11
C GLY A 336 13.81 -0.28 -12.94
N GLN A 337 13.72 -1.60 -12.86
CA GLN A 337 14.33 -2.41 -11.78
C GLN A 337 15.67 -3.02 -12.16
N VAL A 338 16.03 -2.99 -13.44
CA VAL A 338 17.28 -3.58 -13.94
C VAL A 338 18.50 -2.95 -13.26
N ARG A 339 19.43 -3.81 -12.82
CA ARG A 339 20.64 -3.40 -12.07
C ARG A 339 21.77 -2.89 -12.97
N ASP A 340 21.62 -2.97 -14.30
CA ASP A 340 22.61 -2.52 -15.26
C ASP A 340 22.82 -0.99 -15.20
N GLN A 341 24.08 -0.58 -15.04
CA GLN A 341 24.47 0.82 -14.96
C GLN A 341 24.18 1.65 -16.22
N ASN A 342 23.99 1.01 -17.37
CA ASN A 342 23.64 1.67 -18.62
C ASN A 342 22.14 1.76 -18.88
N ALA A 343 21.32 1.11 -18.06
CA ALA A 343 19.87 1.02 -18.23
C ALA A 343 19.20 2.40 -18.40
N SER A 344 19.57 3.36 -17.56
CA SER A 344 18.92 4.69 -17.55
C SER A 344 18.96 5.40 -18.88
N LYS A 345 20.11 5.42 -19.55
CA LYS A 345 20.27 6.09 -20.86
C LYS A 345 19.44 5.39 -21.94
N LYS A 346 19.56 4.06 -22.02
CA LYS A 346 18.87 3.29 -23.05
C LYS A 346 17.34 3.31 -22.90
N ILE A 347 16.84 3.28 -21.66
CA ILE A 347 15.39 3.39 -21.40
C ILE A 347 14.89 4.77 -21.84
N VAL A 348 15.62 5.85 -21.51
CA VAL A 348 15.26 7.21 -21.94
C VAL A 348 15.33 7.35 -23.45
N GLU A 349 16.33 6.82 -24.13
CA GLU A 349 16.39 6.78 -25.60
C GLU A 349 15.13 6.10 -26.19
N PHE A 350 14.72 4.94 -25.65
CA PHE A 350 13.50 4.24 -26.08
C PHE A 350 12.21 5.05 -25.86
N MET A 351 12.18 5.85 -24.80
CA MET A 351 11.05 6.77 -24.56
C MET A 351 11.01 7.88 -25.58
N LEU A 352 12.13 8.52 -25.84
CA LEU A 352 12.23 9.64 -26.78
C LEU A 352 12.01 9.22 -28.24
N ASP A 353 12.43 8.01 -28.62
CA ASP A 353 12.19 7.41 -29.95
C ASP A 353 10.72 6.92 -30.11
N GLY A 354 9.89 6.98 -29.07
CA GLY A 354 8.48 6.56 -29.11
C GLY A 354 8.28 5.03 -29.08
N ARG A 355 9.34 4.24 -28.85
CA ARG A 355 9.25 2.77 -28.67
C ARG A 355 8.56 2.37 -27.37
N ILE A 356 8.64 3.22 -26.33
CA ILE A 356 7.84 3.13 -25.12
C ILE A 356 6.74 4.18 -25.24
N ARG A 357 5.48 3.75 -25.04
CA ARG A 357 4.32 4.67 -25.10
C ARG A 357 4.46 5.78 -24.06
N GLY A 358 4.20 7.03 -24.44
CA GLY A 358 4.31 8.19 -23.58
C GLY A 358 3.55 8.08 -22.26
N ALA A 359 2.37 7.45 -22.27
CA ALA A 359 1.57 7.23 -21.07
C ALA A 359 2.23 6.27 -20.05
N ASP A 360 3.16 5.44 -20.50
CA ASP A 360 3.87 4.47 -19.65
C ASP A 360 5.19 5.02 -19.09
N CYS A 361 5.75 6.03 -19.75
CA CYS A 361 7.04 6.63 -19.37
C CYS A 361 7.10 7.07 -17.90
N PRO A 362 6.13 7.80 -17.34
CA PRO A 362 6.23 8.30 -15.97
C PRO A 362 6.35 7.19 -14.92
N TYR A 363 5.71 6.05 -15.13
CA TYR A 363 5.77 4.91 -14.21
C TYR A 363 7.15 4.24 -14.23
N ILE A 364 7.74 4.12 -15.42
CA ILE A 364 9.10 3.57 -15.56
C ILE A 364 10.12 4.55 -14.96
N LEU A 365 9.97 5.85 -15.20
CA LEU A 365 10.82 6.88 -14.60
C LEU A 365 10.76 6.86 -13.08
N ALA A 366 9.56 6.74 -12.48
CA ALA A 366 9.39 6.60 -11.04
C ALA A 366 10.11 5.35 -10.50
N SER A 367 9.97 4.21 -11.22
CA SER A 367 10.67 2.97 -10.88
C SER A 367 12.19 3.10 -10.96
N MET A 368 12.71 3.79 -12.00
CA MET A 368 14.14 4.06 -12.14
C MET A 368 14.69 4.92 -11.02
N ILE A 369 13.96 5.96 -10.60
CA ILE A 369 14.37 6.86 -9.51
C ILE A 369 14.47 6.10 -8.17
N THR A 370 13.54 5.17 -7.91
CA THR A 370 13.50 4.38 -6.67
C THR A 370 14.42 3.15 -6.67
N ASN A 371 15.08 2.87 -7.80
CA ASN A 371 16.00 1.74 -7.89
C ASN A 371 17.26 2.01 -7.06
N LYS A 372 17.51 1.19 -6.03
CA LYS A 372 18.64 1.37 -5.10
C LYS A 372 20.02 1.35 -5.77
N TYR A 373 20.15 0.73 -6.94
CA TYR A 373 21.44 0.56 -7.64
C TYR A 373 21.75 1.67 -8.64
N ILE A 374 20.73 2.20 -9.31
CA ILE A 374 20.90 3.16 -10.40
C ILE A 374 20.09 4.47 -10.20
N GLY A 375 19.34 4.61 -9.12
CA GLY A 375 18.36 5.71 -8.93
C GLY A 375 18.97 7.10 -9.06
N LYS A 376 20.08 7.39 -8.37
CA LYS A 376 20.77 8.68 -8.48
C LYS A 376 21.28 8.95 -9.90
N LYS A 377 21.78 7.91 -10.58
CA LYS A 377 22.24 8.01 -11.96
C LYS A 377 21.07 8.23 -12.93
N SER A 378 19.96 7.48 -12.71
CA SER A 378 18.72 7.66 -13.46
C SER A 378 18.19 9.07 -13.36
N TRP A 379 18.17 9.63 -12.15
CA TRP A 379 17.74 10.99 -11.91
C TRP A 379 18.57 12.02 -12.68
N LYS A 380 19.89 11.82 -12.76
CA LYS A 380 20.76 12.68 -13.58
C LYS A 380 20.37 12.65 -15.04
N VAL A 381 20.18 11.46 -15.62
CA VAL A 381 19.75 11.28 -17.01
C VAL A 381 18.36 11.89 -17.25
N ILE A 382 17.44 11.74 -16.30
CA ILE A 382 16.10 12.33 -16.39
C ILE A 382 16.19 13.85 -16.41
N LYS A 383 16.99 14.47 -15.53
CA LYS A 383 17.19 15.94 -15.55
C LYS A 383 17.75 16.45 -16.86
N GLU A 384 18.73 15.75 -17.43
CA GLU A 384 19.37 16.11 -18.69
C GLU A 384 18.39 16.08 -19.88
N ASN A 385 17.34 15.24 -19.83
CA ASN A 385 16.37 15.04 -20.89
C ASN A 385 14.95 15.50 -20.51
N PHE A 386 14.80 16.29 -19.44
CA PHE A 386 13.50 16.53 -18.81
C PHE A 386 12.46 17.13 -19.76
N ASN A 387 12.82 18.16 -20.52
CA ASN A 387 11.90 18.83 -21.45
C ASN A 387 11.46 17.90 -22.60
N ASP A 388 12.40 17.10 -23.13
CA ASP A 388 12.09 16.17 -24.21
C ASP A 388 11.19 15.04 -23.69
N LEU A 389 11.42 14.56 -22.49
CA LEU A 389 10.54 13.60 -21.81
C LEU A 389 9.13 14.17 -21.59
N LEU A 390 9.00 15.43 -21.19
CA LEU A 390 7.68 16.06 -21.06
C LEU A 390 6.94 16.15 -22.39
N ASN A 391 7.65 16.36 -23.49
CA ASN A 391 7.03 16.43 -24.83
C ASN A 391 6.45 15.10 -25.31
N VAL A 392 7.00 13.97 -24.86
CA VAL A 392 6.49 12.63 -25.23
C VAL A 392 5.44 12.07 -24.25
N MET A 393 5.34 12.64 -23.05
CA MET A 393 4.38 12.21 -22.03
C MET A 393 3.08 13.02 -22.11
N PRO A 394 1.90 12.38 -22.01
CA PRO A 394 0.65 13.10 -21.82
C PRO A 394 0.65 13.91 -20.52
N ASP A 395 0.15 15.14 -20.54
CA ASP A 395 0.10 16.04 -19.36
C ASP A 395 -0.53 15.40 -18.11
N TRP A 396 -1.57 14.60 -18.32
CA TRP A 396 -2.29 13.94 -17.22
C TRP A 396 -1.53 12.77 -16.57
N THR A 397 -0.48 12.21 -17.24
CA THR A 397 0.35 11.16 -16.68
C THR A 397 1.69 11.67 -16.13
N ALA A 398 2.21 12.78 -16.64
CA ALA A 398 3.56 13.26 -16.28
C ALA A 398 3.77 13.39 -14.75
N SER A 399 2.72 13.78 -14.02
CA SER A 399 2.76 13.90 -12.56
C SER A 399 3.03 12.57 -11.82
N ARG A 400 2.90 11.41 -12.48
CA ARG A 400 3.19 10.10 -11.88
C ARG A 400 4.68 9.88 -11.57
N ILE A 401 5.57 10.65 -12.16
CA ILE A 401 6.99 10.66 -11.76
C ILE A 401 7.13 10.96 -10.25
N LEU A 402 6.22 11.77 -9.69
CA LEU A 402 6.21 12.11 -8.27
C LEU A 402 5.84 10.94 -7.36
N ASP A 403 5.35 9.82 -7.90
CA ASP A 403 5.03 8.62 -7.11
C ASP A 403 6.31 7.97 -6.54
N ALA A 404 7.49 8.30 -7.07
CA ALA A 404 8.79 7.92 -6.51
C ALA A 404 9.11 8.59 -5.17
N LEU A 405 8.63 9.82 -4.93
CA LEU A 405 9.09 10.66 -3.82
C LEU A 405 8.92 10.05 -2.42
N PRO A 406 7.79 9.38 -2.09
CA PRO A 406 7.62 8.77 -0.78
C PRO A 406 8.57 7.61 -0.46
N ALA A 407 9.32 7.12 -1.45
CA ALA A 407 10.27 6.02 -1.27
C ALA A 407 11.75 6.48 -1.20
N ILE A 408 11.98 7.80 -1.16
CA ILE A 408 13.33 8.37 -1.12
C ILE A 408 13.62 8.87 0.29
N TYR A 409 14.64 8.29 0.91
CA TYR A 409 15.07 8.55 2.30
C TYR A 409 16.47 9.19 2.39
N ASP A 410 17.21 9.27 1.28
CA ASP A 410 18.49 9.99 1.20
C ASP A 410 18.21 11.49 1.14
N GLU A 411 18.59 12.23 2.18
CA GLU A 411 18.30 13.68 2.33
C GLU A 411 18.86 14.52 1.19
N GLU A 412 20.09 14.25 0.75
CA GLU A 412 20.74 14.98 -0.34
C GLU A 412 20.00 14.75 -1.65
N PHE A 413 19.68 13.49 -1.95
CA PHE A 413 18.95 13.10 -3.13
C PHE A 413 17.52 13.66 -3.13
N ALA A 414 16.83 13.56 -2.00
CA ALA A 414 15.51 14.15 -1.80
C ALA A 414 15.52 15.67 -2.02
N GLY A 415 16.54 16.36 -1.49
CA GLY A 415 16.76 17.79 -1.65
C GLY A 415 16.99 18.20 -3.10
N ASP A 416 17.78 17.45 -3.86
CA ASP A 416 18.02 17.70 -5.30
C ASP A 416 16.72 17.55 -6.09
N ILE A 417 15.95 16.48 -5.87
CA ILE A 417 14.66 16.26 -6.55
C ILE A 417 13.66 17.39 -6.23
N LYS A 418 13.51 17.73 -4.94
CA LYS A 418 12.62 18.78 -4.48
C LYS A 418 12.94 20.13 -5.13
N ASN A 419 14.23 20.50 -5.16
CA ASN A 419 14.68 21.75 -5.75
C ASN A 419 14.47 21.77 -7.26
N PHE A 420 14.68 20.65 -7.95
CA PHE A 420 14.47 20.54 -9.37
C PHE A 420 13.00 20.66 -9.75
N ILE A 421 12.10 19.91 -9.08
CA ILE A 421 10.65 19.93 -9.35
C ILE A 421 10.04 21.30 -9.05
N LYS A 422 10.52 22.02 -8.02
CA LYS A 422 10.08 23.40 -7.75
C LYS A 422 10.44 24.38 -8.89
N LYS A 423 11.58 24.17 -9.56
CA LYS A 423 12.03 25.01 -10.68
C LYS A 423 11.43 24.57 -12.01
N ASN A 424 11.04 23.33 -12.14
CA ASN A 424 10.51 22.70 -13.34
C ASN A 424 9.18 22.00 -13.02
N PRO A 425 8.09 22.77 -12.85
CA PRO A 425 6.81 22.20 -12.43
C PRO A 425 6.26 21.28 -13.53
N LEU A 426 5.69 20.16 -13.09
CA LEU A 426 5.01 19.22 -13.97
C LEU A 426 3.61 19.72 -14.33
N PRO A 427 3.13 19.51 -15.56
CA PRO A 427 1.79 19.90 -15.99
C PRO A 427 0.71 19.33 -15.05
N SER A 428 -0.35 20.11 -14.80
CA SER A 428 -1.57 19.72 -14.06
C SER A 428 -1.33 19.10 -12.68
N SER A 429 -0.19 19.37 -12.02
CA SER A 429 0.25 18.60 -10.85
C SER A 429 0.44 19.38 -9.55
N GLU A 430 0.13 20.66 -9.46
CA GLU A 430 0.46 21.51 -8.30
C GLU A 430 0.02 20.89 -6.95
N LYS A 431 -1.23 20.43 -6.86
CA LYS A 431 -1.77 19.82 -5.63
C LYS A 431 -1.09 18.48 -5.31
N LEU A 432 -0.87 17.66 -6.34
CA LEU A 432 -0.21 16.36 -6.18
C LEU A 432 1.26 16.54 -5.80
N ALA A 433 1.95 17.47 -6.47
CA ALA A 433 3.34 17.80 -6.16
C ALA A 433 3.49 18.28 -4.71
N ALA A 434 2.61 19.19 -4.24
CA ALA A 434 2.62 19.64 -2.86
C ALA A 434 2.44 18.47 -1.87
N GLN A 435 1.48 17.57 -2.11
CA GLN A 435 1.24 16.40 -1.27
C GLN A 435 2.41 15.40 -1.25
N LYS A 436 3.02 15.14 -2.41
CA LYS A 436 4.14 14.21 -2.51
C LYS A 436 5.43 14.80 -1.91
N LEU A 437 5.66 16.09 -2.09
CA LEU A 437 6.75 16.81 -1.45
C LEU A 437 6.58 16.89 0.07
N GLU A 438 5.35 17.07 0.56
CA GLU A 438 5.06 16.98 2.01
C GLU A 438 5.39 15.59 2.58
N ARG A 439 5.05 14.52 1.86
CA ARG A 439 5.43 13.15 2.24
C ARG A 439 6.94 12.93 2.23
N LEU A 440 7.62 13.43 1.20
CA LEU A 440 9.08 13.38 1.11
C LEU A 440 9.75 14.10 2.30
N GLU A 441 9.18 15.21 2.75
CA GLU A 441 9.65 15.94 3.92
C GLU A 441 9.30 15.25 5.25
N ALA A 442 8.36 14.31 5.24
CA ALA A 442 7.96 13.53 6.42
C ALA A 442 8.82 12.27 6.63
N ASN A 443 9.53 11.83 5.60
CA ASN A 443 10.50 10.74 5.67
C ASN A 443 11.80 11.20 6.33
#